data_09560cf8fe3c0f5f644a81f3fba3de6a
#
_entry.id   09560cf8fe3c0f5f644a81f3fba3de6a
#
_cell.length_a   1.000
_cell.length_b   1.000
_cell.length_c   1.000
_cell.angle_alpha   90.00
_cell.angle_beta   90.00
_cell.angle_gamma   90.00
#
_symmetry.space_group_name_H-M   'P 1'
#
loop_
_entity.id
_entity.type
_entity.pdbx_description
1 polymer ?
#
loop_
_entity_poly.entity_id
_entity_poly.type
_entity_poly.pdbx_seq_one_letter_code
_entity_poly.pdbx_strand_id
1 'polypeptide(L)'
;IYKNDNQNNNEKNNNEKKITAYTEEELRYGKYLLDNKSEVLYEYLNKELMSCNNIRDNLLNKEQSVSVKNRIKAIDEDIAVINKALGRWKEQ
;
A
#
# COMPACT_ATOMS: atom_id res chain seq x y z
N ILE A 1 -0.10 -18.05 -26.66
CA ILE A 1 0.00 -18.36 -26.05
C ILE A 1 0.09 -18.35 -25.71
N TYR A 2 0.07 -18.18 -25.77
CA TYR A 2 0.29 -18.46 -25.04
C TYR A 2 0.20 -18.85 -24.47
N LYS A 3 0.32 -18.76 -24.73
CA LYS A 3 0.41 -19.39 -24.01
C LYS A 3 0.42 -19.72 -23.44
N ASN A 4 0.32 -19.73 -23.79
CA ASN A 4 0.47 -20.38 -23.07
C ASN A 4 0.64 -20.62 -22.63
N ASP A 5 0.57 -20.33 -22.63
CA ASP A 5 0.85 -20.86 -21.91
C ASP A 5 1.06 -21.07 -21.54
N ASN A 6 1.11 -20.97 -21.59
CA ASN A 6 1.43 -21.46 -20.90
C ASN A 6 1.73 -21.58 -20.49
N GLN A 7 1.85 -21.44 -20.29
CA GLN A 7 2.24 -21.82 -19.50
C GLN A 7 2.41 -21.91 -18.85
N ASN A 8 2.35 -21.88 -19.00
CA ASN A 8 2.69 -22.29 -18.12
C ASN A 8 3.00 -22.44 -17.59
N ASN A 9 2.99 -22.36 -17.42
CA ASN A 9 3.43 -22.63 -16.50
C ASN A 9 4.03 -22.69 -16.07
N ASN A 10 4.11 -22.67 -15.88
CA ASN A 10 4.73 -22.76 -15.06
C ASN A 10 5.41 -22.51 -14.91
N GLU A 11 5.58 -22.48 -14.73
CA GLU A 11 6.15 -22.15 -14.19
C GLU A 11 6.37 -21.84 -13.73
N LYS A 12 6.54 -21.72 -13.23
CA LYS A 12 6.70 -21.25 -12.58
C LYS A 12 7.18 -21.15 -11.88
N ASN A 13 7.34 -20.82 -11.56
CA ASN A 13 7.66 -20.94 -10.37
C ASN A 13 8.85 -20.27 -9.62
N ASN A 14 9.88 -20.07 -9.72
CA ASN A 14 11.13 -19.58 -9.16
C ASN A 14 11.17 -18.09 -9.11
N ASN A 15 10.59 -17.49 -10.09
CA ASN A 15 10.48 -16.05 -10.14
C ASN A 15 9.60 -15.50 -9.04
N GLU A 16 8.73 -16.33 -8.56
CA GLU A 16 7.83 -15.92 -7.50
C GLU A 16 8.58 -15.53 -6.24
N LYS A 17 9.71 -16.17 -6.00
CA LYS A 17 10.49 -15.85 -4.82
C LYS A 17 11.03 -14.43 -4.87
N LYS A 18 11.43 -14.00 -6.06
CA LYS A 18 11.93 -12.64 -6.22
C LYS A 18 10.83 -11.62 -6.01
N ILE A 19 9.65 -11.95 -6.46
CA ILE A 19 8.51 -11.05 -6.33
C ILE A 19 8.17 -10.83 -4.86
N THR A 20 8.31 -11.88 -4.07
CA THR A 20 8.00 -11.78 -2.64
C THR A 20 9.00 -10.94 -1.86
N ALA A 21 10.07 -10.50 -2.51
CA ALA A 21 11.04 -9.65 -1.87
C ALA A 21 10.58 -8.21 -1.74
N TYR A 22 9.52 -7.84 -2.42
CA TYR A 22 8.99 -6.48 -2.33
C TYR A 22 8.13 -6.32 -1.09
N THR A 23 8.25 -5.14 -0.47
CA THR A 23 7.41 -4.81 0.68
C THR A 23 6.02 -4.40 0.21
N GLU A 24 5.10 -4.29 1.16
CA GLU A 24 3.74 -3.93 0.85
C GLU A 24 3.65 -2.54 0.22
N GLU A 25 4.40 -1.58 0.75
CA GLU A 25 4.37 -0.23 0.21
C GLU A 25 5.02 -0.19 -1.17
N GLU A 26 6.03 -1.04 -1.43
CA GLU A 26 6.65 -1.10 -2.75
C GLU A 26 5.68 -1.65 -3.79
N LEU A 27 4.88 -2.63 -3.41
CA LEU A 27 3.88 -3.18 -4.33
C LEU A 27 2.78 -2.17 -4.62
N ARG A 28 2.42 -1.36 -3.64
CA ARG A 28 1.34 -0.40 -3.79
C ARG A 28 1.77 0.84 -4.57
N TYR A 29 2.94 1.39 -4.27
CA TYR A 29 3.36 2.69 -4.82
C TYR A 29 4.49 2.60 -5.81
N GLY A 30 5.11 1.43 -5.95
CA GLY A 30 6.21 1.25 -6.87
C GLY A 30 7.56 1.46 -6.20
N LYS A 31 8.40 0.43 -6.30
CA LYS A 31 9.71 0.48 -5.67
C LYS A 31 10.56 1.62 -6.23
N TYR A 32 10.46 1.85 -7.54
CA TYR A 32 11.26 2.89 -8.17
C TYR A 32 10.97 4.28 -7.60
N LEU A 33 9.70 4.61 -7.47
CA LEU A 33 9.33 5.93 -6.94
C LEU A 33 9.75 6.08 -5.49
N LEU A 34 9.64 5.00 -4.71
CA LEU A 34 10.03 5.04 -3.31
C LEU A 34 11.54 5.16 -3.14
N ASP A 35 12.29 4.37 -3.92
CA ASP A 35 13.75 4.39 -3.81
C ASP A 35 14.32 5.74 -4.26
N ASN A 36 13.69 6.36 -5.25
CA ASN A 36 14.16 7.66 -5.74
C ASN A 36 13.56 8.82 -4.99
N LYS A 37 12.72 8.55 -4.01
CA LYS A 37 12.13 9.57 -3.15
C LYS A 37 11.46 10.67 -3.96
N SER A 38 10.57 10.23 -4.85
CA SER A 38 9.81 11.14 -5.71
C SER A 38 9.06 12.18 -4.89
N GLU A 39 9.25 13.45 -5.21
CA GLU A 39 8.56 14.53 -4.50
C GLU A 39 7.06 14.49 -4.75
N VAL A 40 6.68 14.13 -5.97
CA VAL A 40 5.26 14.03 -6.30
C VAL A 40 4.61 12.94 -5.46
N LEU A 41 5.29 11.80 -5.33
CA LEU A 41 4.76 10.73 -4.49
C LEU A 41 4.70 11.16 -3.03
N TYR A 42 5.72 11.88 -2.57
CA TYR A 42 5.75 12.35 -1.19
C TYR A 42 4.54 13.23 -0.88
N GLU A 43 4.25 14.18 -1.76
CA GLU A 43 3.09 15.05 -1.58
C GLU A 43 1.79 14.25 -1.62
N TYR A 44 1.72 13.30 -2.54
CA TYR A 44 0.54 12.44 -2.64
C TYR A 44 0.31 11.67 -1.34
N LEU A 45 1.37 11.08 -0.81
CA LEU A 45 1.27 10.28 0.41
C LEU A 45 0.82 11.13 1.60
N ASN A 46 1.34 12.35 1.70
CA ASN A 46 0.94 13.23 2.79
C ASN A 46 -0.53 13.62 2.68
N LYS A 47 -1.00 13.87 1.48
CA LYS A 47 -2.41 14.18 1.26
C LYS A 47 -3.30 12.98 1.57
N GLU A 48 -2.86 11.80 1.16
CA GLU A 48 -3.60 10.58 1.45
C GLU A 48 -3.68 10.33 2.94
N LEU A 49 -2.58 10.54 3.64
CA LEU A 49 -2.56 10.35 5.09
C LEU A 49 -3.56 11.29 5.77
N MET A 50 -3.55 12.55 5.37
CA MET A 50 -4.48 13.52 5.94
C MET A 50 -5.92 13.13 5.65
N SER A 51 -6.19 12.70 4.42
CA SER A 51 -7.52 12.27 4.01
C SER A 51 -7.98 11.06 4.85
N CYS A 52 -7.11 10.07 5.00
CA CYS A 52 -7.43 8.88 5.77
C CYS A 52 -7.70 9.23 7.23
N ASN A 53 -6.90 10.12 7.81
CA ASN A 53 -7.12 10.54 9.18
C ASN A 53 -8.46 11.25 9.36
N ASN A 54 -8.83 12.10 8.39
CA ASN A 54 -10.12 12.79 8.44
C ASN A 54 -11.28 11.81 8.37
N ILE A 55 -11.18 10.84 7.47
CA ILE A 55 -12.24 9.83 7.34
C ILE A 55 -12.33 9.00 8.62
N ARG A 56 -11.18 8.63 9.17
CA ARG A 56 -11.14 7.86 10.40
C ARG A 56 -11.82 8.62 11.54
N ASP A 57 -11.51 9.90 11.68
CA ASP A 57 -12.11 10.72 12.73
C ASP A 57 -13.62 10.79 12.58
N ASN A 58 -14.10 10.95 11.33
CA ASN A 58 -15.51 10.99 11.07
C ASN A 58 -16.20 9.68 11.45
N LEU A 59 -15.53 8.56 11.14
CA LEU A 59 -16.08 7.25 11.46
C LEU A 59 -16.13 7.00 12.96
N LEU A 60 -15.11 7.51 13.68
CA LEU A 60 -15.08 7.35 15.14
C LEU A 60 -16.19 8.10 15.82
N ASN A 61 -16.69 9.17 15.18
CA ASN A 61 -17.78 9.96 15.74
C ASN A 61 -19.14 9.38 15.40
N LYS A 62 -19.20 8.32 14.61
CA LYS A 62 -20.45 7.68 14.26
C LYS A 62 -20.73 6.53 15.21
N GLU A 63 -21.99 6.06 15.17
CA GLU A 63 -22.36 4.88 15.90
C GLU A 63 -21.51 3.71 15.45
N GLN A 64 -20.98 2.96 16.40
CA GLN A 64 -19.99 1.91 16.10
C GLN A 64 -20.67 0.60 15.71
N SER A 65 -21.24 0.57 14.52
CA SER A 65 -21.78 -0.65 13.94
C SER A 65 -20.62 -1.53 13.45
N VAL A 66 -20.96 -2.77 13.11
CA VAL A 66 -19.94 -3.70 12.55
C VAL A 66 -19.37 -3.11 11.26
N SER A 67 -20.22 -2.52 10.44
CA SER A 67 -19.84 -1.91 9.20
C SER A 67 -18.81 -0.79 9.42
N VAL A 68 -19.10 0.09 10.37
CA VAL A 68 -18.21 1.21 10.69
C VAL A 68 -16.87 0.70 11.23
N LYS A 69 -16.91 -0.28 12.13
CA LYS A 69 -15.68 -0.83 12.68
C LYS A 69 -14.81 -1.48 11.62
N ASN A 70 -15.42 -2.19 10.67
CA ASN A 70 -14.68 -2.81 9.59
C ASN A 70 -14.02 -1.76 8.70
N ARG A 71 -14.71 -0.66 8.47
CA ARG A 71 -14.17 0.42 7.66
C ARG A 71 -13.00 1.10 8.35
N ILE A 72 -13.11 1.31 9.67
CA ILE A 72 -12.01 1.89 10.44
C ILE A 72 -10.78 1.00 10.35
N LYS A 73 -10.99 -0.32 10.45
CA LYS A 73 -9.88 -1.26 10.37
C LYS A 73 -9.18 -1.16 9.01
N ALA A 74 -9.96 -1.07 7.93
CA ALA A 74 -9.39 -0.96 6.60
C ALA A 74 -8.58 0.33 6.46
N ILE A 75 -9.09 1.43 7.00
CA ILE A 75 -8.40 2.71 6.93
C ILE A 75 -7.13 2.68 7.76
N ASP A 76 -7.17 2.03 8.93
CA ASP A 76 -5.97 1.89 9.76
C ASP A 76 -4.88 1.13 9.02
N GLU A 77 -5.25 0.12 8.24
CA GLU A 77 -4.29 -0.63 7.44
C GLU A 77 -3.69 0.26 6.36
N ASP A 78 -4.52 1.08 5.72
CA ASP A 78 -4.02 2.02 4.72
C ASP A 78 -3.05 3.02 5.34
N ILE A 79 -3.40 3.55 6.50
CA ILE A 79 -2.54 4.50 7.20
C ILE A 79 -1.20 3.85 7.53
N ALA A 80 -1.21 2.59 7.95
CA ALA A 80 0.03 1.90 8.28
C ALA A 80 0.94 1.78 7.06
N VAL A 81 0.38 1.44 5.89
CA VAL A 81 1.16 1.34 4.66
C VAL A 81 1.71 2.69 4.25
N ILE A 82 0.88 3.73 4.33
CA ILE A 82 1.31 5.09 3.99
C ILE A 82 2.47 5.51 4.88
N ASN A 83 2.38 5.23 6.18
CA ASN A 83 3.45 5.60 7.10
C ASN A 83 4.73 4.83 6.82
N LYS A 84 4.64 3.56 6.43
CA LYS A 84 5.82 2.82 6.03
C LYS A 84 6.47 3.44 4.81
N ALA A 85 5.66 3.85 3.84
CA ALA A 85 6.19 4.48 2.64
C ALA A 85 6.86 5.81 2.99
N LEU A 86 6.21 6.63 3.80
CA LEU A 86 6.75 7.93 4.19
C LEU A 86 8.03 7.78 5.00
N GLY A 87 8.18 6.66 5.72
CA GLY A 87 9.38 6.41 6.49
C GLY A 87 10.64 6.38 5.64
N ARG A 88 10.52 6.11 4.36
CA ARG A 88 11.68 6.04 3.48
C ARG A 88 12.33 7.41 3.29
N TRP A 89 11.55 8.48 3.38
CA TRP A 89 12.10 9.83 3.27
C TRP A 89 12.84 10.25 4.53
N LYS A 90 12.64 9.52 5.62
CA LYS A 90 13.33 9.82 6.87
C LYS A 90 14.65 9.07 7.00
N GLU A 91 14.88 8.09 6.14
CA GLU A 91 16.10 7.30 6.18
C GLU A 91 17.16 7.92 5.28
N GLN A 92 17.70 9.03 5.70
CA GLN A 92 18.69 9.75 4.90
C GLN A 92 20.10 9.54 5.40
#